data_c10ba9a27fe27241bcf4d185e995cdd6
#
_entry.id   c10ba9a27fe27241bcf4d185e995cdd6
#
_cell.length_a   1.000
_cell.length_b   1.000
_cell.length_c   1.000
_cell.angle_alpha   90.00
_cell.angle_beta   90.00
_cell.angle_gamma   90.00
#
_symmetry.space_group_name_H-M   'P 1'
#
loop_
_entity.id
_entity.type
_entity.pdbx_description
1 polymer ?
#
loop_
_entity_poly.entity_id
_entity_poly.type
_entity_poly.pdbx_seq_one_letter_code
_entity_poly.pdbx_strand_id
1 'polypeptide(L)'
;MSNEPELDSMSLEERARLKKQMSDQAVKLAISSRWQDAANVNRDYLRVFGDEAEGFNRLGKALSELGQISDARESYRKSLELDPSNTIARRNLDRLAGMKDTSTAAPSQLDTRLFVEETGTATVARLQATDEAARASLDAGDLVDLQVQGNAVNVLTVTGTYIGMVEPRIGL
;
A
#
# COMPACT_ATOMS: atom_id res chain seq x y z
N MET A 1 -5.86 -27.67 11.66
CA MET A 1 -5.21 -28.74 10.88
C MET A 1 -4.78 -28.07 9.59
N SER A 2 -3.48 -27.76 9.48
CA SER A 2 -2.91 -27.01 8.35
C SER A 2 -2.83 -27.97 7.15
N ASN A 3 -3.56 -27.63 6.09
CA ASN A 3 -3.54 -28.36 4.83
C ASN A 3 -2.34 -27.85 4.01
N GLU A 4 -1.12 -28.06 4.56
CA GLU A 4 0.10 -27.83 3.78
C GLU A 4 0.20 -28.97 2.79
N PRO A 5 0.28 -28.70 1.49
CA PRO A 5 0.57 -29.76 0.53
C PRO A 5 1.94 -30.34 0.90
N GLU A 6 2.01 -31.65 1.09
CA GLU A 6 3.27 -32.37 1.29
C GLU A 6 4.09 -32.23 -0.01
N LEU A 7 4.90 -31.16 -0.07
CA LEU A 7 5.76 -30.86 -1.22
C LEU A 7 6.65 -32.04 -1.60
N ASP A 8 7.04 -32.83 -0.61
CA ASP A 8 7.90 -33.99 -0.81
C ASP A 8 7.22 -35.13 -1.62
N SER A 9 5.88 -35.14 -1.65
CA SER A 9 5.11 -36.11 -2.44
C SER A 9 4.78 -35.62 -3.86
N MET A 10 5.01 -34.34 -4.17
CA MET A 10 4.70 -33.75 -5.47
C MET A 10 5.81 -34.01 -6.48
N SER A 11 5.43 -34.28 -7.73
CA SER A 11 6.36 -34.31 -8.85
C SER A 11 7.01 -32.94 -9.11
N LEU A 12 8.14 -32.91 -9.80
CA LEU A 12 8.80 -31.66 -10.19
C LEU A 12 7.90 -30.76 -11.02
N GLU A 13 7.07 -31.35 -11.88
CA GLU A 13 6.13 -30.59 -12.72
C GLU A 13 5.00 -29.98 -11.90
N GLU A 14 4.45 -30.71 -10.93
CA GLU A 14 3.42 -30.22 -10.03
C GLU A 14 3.96 -29.08 -9.15
N ARG A 15 5.17 -29.20 -8.63
CA ARG A 15 5.84 -28.14 -7.86
C ARG A 15 6.06 -26.89 -8.70
N ALA A 16 6.54 -27.04 -9.94
CA ALA A 16 6.73 -25.93 -10.86
C ALA A 16 5.41 -25.23 -11.20
N ARG A 17 4.35 -26.00 -11.41
CA ARG A 17 3.00 -25.47 -11.67
C ARG A 17 2.45 -24.70 -10.47
N LEU A 18 2.55 -25.27 -9.26
CA LEU A 18 2.12 -24.61 -8.03
C LEU A 18 2.90 -23.30 -7.80
N LYS A 19 4.23 -23.34 -7.98
CA LYS A 19 5.10 -22.18 -7.87
C LYS A 19 4.67 -21.04 -8.80
N LYS A 20 4.42 -21.38 -10.07
CA LYS A 20 3.92 -20.43 -11.06
C LYS A 20 2.55 -19.88 -10.67
N GLN A 21 1.63 -20.74 -10.24
CA GLN A 21 0.28 -20.35 -9.84
C GLN A 21 0.30 -19.34 -8.68
N MET A 22 1.08 -19.60 -7.63
CA MET A 22 1.20 -18.69 -6.49
C MET A 22 1.84 -17.37 -6.88
N SER A 23 2.86 -17.37 -7.74
CA SER A 23 3.48 -16.16 -8.27
C SER A 23 2.49 -15.32 -9.07
N ASP A 24 1.76 -15.93 -10.00
CA ASP A 24 0.76 -15.26 -10.83
C ASP A 24 -0.39 -14.69 -9.96
N GLN A 25 -0.80 -15.42 -8.92
CA GLN A 25 -1.80 -14.97 -7.96
C GLN A 25 -1.33 -13.75 -7.19
N ALA A 26 -0.10 -13.76 -6.66
CA ALA A 26 0.47 -12.63 -5.94
C ALA A 26 0.53 -11.37 -6.82
N VAL A 27 0.96 -11.51 -8.08
CA VAL A 27 1.00 -10.42 -9.05
C VAL A 27 -0.40 -9.89 -9.36
N LYS A 28 -1.38 -10.78 -9.58
CA LYS A 28 -2.77 -10.38 -9.85
C LYS A 28 -3.38 -9.60 -8.68
N LEU A 29 -3.12 -10.02 -7.45
CA LEU A 29 -3.56 -9.31 -6.25
C LEU A 29 -2.92 -7.94 -6.14
N ALA A 30 -1.63 -7.82 -6.43
CA ALA A 30 -0.91 -6.55 -6.44
C ALA A 30 -1.46 -5.58 -7.52
N ILE A 31 -1.75 -6.06 -8.73
CA ILE A 31 -2.37 -5.27 -9.80
C ILE A 31 -3.75 -4.75 -9.37
N SER A 32 -4.49 -5.55 -8.59
CA SER A 32 -5.80 -5.16 -8.03
C SER A 32 -5.69 -4.35 -6.73
N SER A 33 -4.50 -3.86 -6.36
CA SER A 33 -4.22 -3.12 -5.12
C SER A 33 -4.62 -3.86 -3.83
N ARG A 34 -4.79 -5.19 -3.89
CA ARG A 34 -5.08 -6.04 -2.73
C ARG A 34 -3.77 -6.40 -2.03
N TRP A 35 -3.13 -5.39 -1.45
CA TRP A 35 -1.76 -5.49 -0.95
C TRP A 35 -1.61 -6.45 0.23
N GLN A 36 -2.61 -6.51 1.13
CA GLN A 36 -2.58 -7.45 2.25
C GLN A 36 -2.63 -8.90 1.77
N ASP A 37 -3.51 -9.19 0.82
CA ASP A 37 -3.62 -10.53 0.25
C ASP A 37 -2.36 -10.89 -0.55
N ALA A 38 -1.82 -9.94 -1.31
CA ALA A 38 -0.55 -10.12 -2.02
C ALA A 38 0.61 -10.43 -1.07
N ALA A 39 0.69 -9.73 0.08
CA ALA A 39 1.70 -10.00 1.10
C ALA A 39 1.53 -11.41 1.69
N ASN A 40 0.30 -11.82 2.00
CA ASN A 40 0.02 -13.14 2.53
C ASN A 40 0.42 -14.26 1.54
N VAL A 41 0.02 -14.15 0.28
CA VAL A 41 0.38 -15.12 -0.77
C VAL A 41 1.91 -15.20 -0.95
N ASN A 42 2.63 -14.07 -0.89
CA ASN A 42 4.09 -14.09 -0.99
C ASN A 42 4.76 -14.70 0.25
N ARG A 43 4.21 -14.52 1.46
CA ARG A 43 4.70 -15.22 2.66
C ARG A 43 4.49 -16.71 2.55
N ASP A 44 3.32 -17.15 2.08
CA ASP A 44 3.02 -18.57 1.86
C ASP A 44 3.94 -19.16 0.78
N TYR A 45 4.17 -18.41 -0.30
CA TYR A 45 5.12 -18.79 -1.34
C TYR A 45 6.52 -19.05 -0.78
N LEU A 46 7.05 -18.12 0.03
CA LEU A 46 8.38 -18.25 0.63
C LEU A 46 8.44 -19.42 1.64
N ARG A 47 7.35 -19.68 2.38
CA ARG A 47 7.25 -20.81 3.29
C ARG A 47 7.30 -22.14 2.54
N VAL A 48 6.62 -22.21 1.40
CA VAL A 48 6.47 -23.42 0.60
C VAL A 48 7.72 -23.73 -0.23
N PHE A 49 8.29 -22.72 -0.89
CA PHE A 49 9.39 -22.89 -1.85
C PHE A 49 10.76 -22.49 -1.31
N GLY A 50 10.80 -21.95 -0.09
CA GLY A 50 12.03 -21.45 0.51
C GLY A 50 12.36 -20.01 0.08
N ASP A 51 13.54 -19.57 0.49
CA ASP A 51 13.98 -18.20 0.27
C ASP A 51 14.37 -17.98 -1.20
N GLU A 52 13.63 -17.08 -1.86
CA GLU A 52 13.84 -16.71 -3.25
C GLU A 52 13.81 -15.19 -3.42
N ALA A 53 14.77 -14.66 -4.18
CA ALA A 53 14.93 -13.23 -4.39
C ALA A 53 13.65 -12.55 -4.92
N GLU A 54 12.99 -13.17 -5.90
CA GLU A 54 11.74 -12.63 -6.46
C GLU A 54 10.58 -12.68 -5.48
N GLY A 55 10.48 -13.72 -4.65
CA GLY A 55 9.47 -13.84 -3.60
C GLY A 55 9.59 -12.71 -2.59
N PHE A 56 10.80 -12.45 -2.11
CA PHE A 56 11.09 -11.33 -1.21
C PHE A 56 10.89 -9.97 -1.88
N ASN A 57 11.24 -9.82 -3.15
CA ASN A 57 11.01 -8.56 -3.88
C ASN A 57 9.52 -8.23 -3.99
N ARG A 58 8.67 -9.23 -4.32
CA ARG A 58 7.22 -9.06 -4.36
C ARG A 58 6.62 -8.79 -2.98
N LEU A 59 7.11 -9.48 -1.93
CA LEU A 59 6.70 -9.25 -0.55
C LEU A 59 7.06 -7.82 -0.11
N GLY A 60 8.28 -7.38 -0.36
CA GLY A 60 8.73 -6.02 -0.06
C GLY A 60 7.87 -4.95 -0.74
N LYS A 61 7.46 -5.18 -1.99
CA LYS A 61 6.54 -4.27 -2.70
C LYS A 61 5.19 -4.21 -2.00
N ALA A 62 4.57 -5.35 -1.69
CA ALA A 62 3.28 -5.38 -1.02
C ALA A 62 3.33 -4.70 0.36
N LEU A 63 4.37 -4.96 1.15
CA LEU A 63 4.58 -4.35 2.46
C LEU A 63 4.79 -2.84 2.36
N SER A 64 5.52 -2.37 1.35
CA SER A 64 5.74 -0.92 1.15
C SER A 64 4.44 -0.18 0.82
N GLU A 65 3.53 -0.80 0.07
CA GLU A 65 2.21 -0.23 -0.23
C GLU A 65 1.26 -0.25 0.98
N LEU A 66 1.51 -1.15 1.93
CA LEU A 66 0.81 -1.20 3.22
C LEU A 66 1.40 -0.22 4.26
N GLY A 67 2.42 0.56 3.92
CA GLY A 67 3.11 1.44 4.85
C GLY A 67 3.99 0.73 5.88
N GLN A 68 4.17 -0.59 5.76
CA GLN A 68 5.04 -1.40 6.61
C GLN A 68 6.49 -1.28 6.13
N ILE A 69 7.06 -0.10 6.30
CA ILE A 69 8.33 0.30 5.66
C ILE A 69 9.53 -0.50 6.19
N SER A 70 9.56 -0.78 7.49
CA SER A 70 10.62 -1.58 8.11
C SER A 70 10.66 -3.00 7.57
N ASP A 71 9.51 -3.66 7.48
CA ASP A 71 9.38 -5.02 6.95
C ASP A 71 9.65 -5.07 5.44
N ALA A 72 9.21 -4.02 4.72
CA ALA A 72 9.50 -3.90 3.30
C ALA A 72 11.01 -3.80 3.03
N ARG A 73 11.74 -2.99 3.82
CA ARG A 73 13.20 -2.89 3.71
C ARG A 73 13.88 -4.21 3.99
N GLU A 74 13.45 -4.93 5.01
CA GLU A 74 14.00 -6.24 5.35
C GLU A 74 13.81 -7.22 4.19
N SER A 75 12.61 -7.25 3.62
CA SER A 75 12.30 -8.08 2.46
C SER A 75 13.18 -7.74 1.25
N TYR A 76 13.38 -6.45 0.95
CA TYR A 76 14.28 -6.05 -0.14
C TYR A 76 15.75 -6.36 0.14
N ARG A 77 16.21 -6.28 1.39
CA ARG A 77 17.57 -6.72 1.76
C ARG A 77 17.75 -8.21 1.51
N LYS A 78 16.84 -9.03 1.96
CA LYS A 78 16.84 -10.49 1.70
C LYS A 78 16.85 -10.80 0.21
N SER A 79 16.05 -10.07 -0.58
CA SER A 79 16.10 -10.20 -2.03
C SER A 79 17.49 -9.90 -2.60
N LEU A 80 18.18 -8.86 -2.11
CA LEU A 80 19.53 -8.50 -2.56
C LEU A 80 20.63 -9.42 -2.03
N GLU A 81 20.44 -10.05 -0.87
CA GLU A 81 21.34 -11.08 -0.36
C GLU A 81 21.32 -12.33 -1.25
N LEU A 82 20.15 -12.69 -1.76
CA LEU A 82 19.97 -13.84 -2.66
C LEU A 82 20.32 -13.52 -4.11
N ASP A 83 20.04 -12.31 -4.55
CA ASP A 83 20.39 -11.80 -5.88
C ASP A 83 20.91 -10.35 -5.78
N PRO A 84 22.23 -10.17 -5.63
CA PRO A 84 22.85 -8.84 -5.57
C PRO A 84 22.64 -8.00 -6.85
N SER A 85 22.28 -8.63 -7.96
CA SER A 85 22.03 -7.96 -9.24
C SER A 85 20.61 -7.42 -9.39
N ASN A 86 19.71 -7.69 -8.44
CA ASN A 86 18.33 -7.27 -8.48
C ASN A 86 18.20 -5.74 -8.36
N THR A 87 18.20 -5.07 -9.51
CA THR A 87 18.09 -3.61 -9.61
C THR A 87 16.77 -3.06 -9.09
N ILE A 88 15.67 -3.86 -9.15
CA ILE A 88 14.35 -3.47 -8.68
C ILE A 88 14.36 -3.40 -7.15
N ALA A 89 14.87 -4.44 -6.49
CA ALA A 89 14.98 -4.48 -5.04
C ALA A 89 15.88 -3.33 -4.52
N ARG A 90 17.00 -3.07 -5.18
CA ARG A 90 17.92 -1.97 -4.84
C ARG A 90 17.23 -0.62 -4.92
N ARG A 91 16.61 -0.31 -6.06
CA ARG A 91 15.88 0.96 -6.27
C ARG A 91 14.77 1.17 -5.23
N ASN A 92 14.03 0.10 -4.92
CA ASN A 92 12.96 0.19 -3.93
C ASN A 92 13.53 0.39 -2.52
N LEU A 93 14.61 -0.30 -2.16
CA LEU A 93 15.28 -0.11 -0.87
C LEU A 93 15.79 1.33 -0.72
N ASP A 94 16.42 1.88 -1.77
CA ASP A 94 16.90 3.27 -1.79
C ASP A 94 15.73 4.27 -1.64
N ARG A 95 14.61 4.02 -2.33
CA ARG A 95 13.41 4.85 -2.22
C ARG A 95 12.84 4.86 -0.80
N LEU A 96 12.91 3.75 -0.10
CA LEU A 96 12.43 3.64 1.28
C LEU A 96 13.45 4.15 2.31
N ALA A 97 14.68 4.50 1.90
CA ALA A 97 15.68 5.05 2.80
C ALA A 97 15.16 6.36 3.43
N GLY A 98 15.14 6.44 4.74
CA GLY A 98 14.63 7.62 5.45
C GLY A 98 13.12 7.65 5.69
N MET A 99 12.32 6.83 5.03
CA MET A 99 10.88 6.69 5.34
C MET A 99 10.70 5.96 6.68
N LYS A 100 9.67 6.32 7.42
CA LYS A 100 9.26 5.64 8.66
C LYS A 100 8.02 4.79 8.38
N ASP A 101 7.77 3.80 9.22
CA ASP A 101 6.51 3.07 9.17
C ASP A 101 5.37 4.05 9.40
N THR A 102 4.44 4.08 8.48
CA THR A 102 3.22 4.91 8.57
C THR A 102 2.09 4.12 9.21
N SER A 103 2.25 2.80 9.35
CA SER A 103 1.26 1.92 9.96
C SER A 103 1.67 1.50 11.35
N THR A 104 1.12 2.16 12.34
CA THR A 104 0.90 1.60 13.69
C THR A 104 -0.53 1.11 13.89
N ALA A 105 -1.38 1.27 12.92
CA ALA A 105 -2.67 0.63 12.84
C ALA A 105 -2.69 -0.26 11.60
N ALA A 106 -3.21 -1.50 11.73
CA ALA A 106 -3.75 -2.21 10.58
C ALA A 106 -4.50 -1.18 9.75
N PRO A 107 -4.37 -1.17 8.39
CA PRO A 107 -5.12 -0.24 7.60
C PRO A 107 -6.53 -0.29 8.17
N SER A 108 -6.96 0.79 8.80
CA SER A 108 -8.37 0.93 9.14
C SER A 108 -8.98 0.61 7.78
N GLN A 109 -9.70 -0.50 7.69
CA GLN A 109 -10.41 -0.83 6.47
C GLN A 109 -11.06 0.48 6.12
N LEU A 110 -10.47 1.16 5.12
CA LEU A 110 -11.08 2.37 4.57
C LEU A 110 -12.48 1.90 4.32
N ASP A 111 -13.41 2.38 5.12
CA ASP A 111 -14.77 1.93 5.02
C ASP A 111 -15.16 2.24 3.59
N THR A 112 -15.20 1.20 2.75
CA THR A 112 -15.52 1.38 1.33
C THR A 112 -16.86 2.05 1.17
N ARG A 113 -17.67 2.11 2.23
CA ARG A 113 -18.90 2.89 2.30
C ARG A 113 -18.66 4.40 2.27
N LEU A 114 -17.47 4.88 2.69
CA LEU A 114 -17.07 6.28 2.53
C LEU A 114 -16.76 6.63 1.07
N PHE A 115 -16.56 5.62 0.22
CA PHE A 115 -16.33 5.76 -1.22
C PHE A 115 -17.46 5.20 -2.08
N VAL A 116 -18.55 4.69 -1.48
CA VAL A 116 -19.78 4.39 -2.21
C VAL A 116 -20.54 5.70 -2.38
N GLU A 117 -20.15 6.42 -3.41
CA GLU A 117 -20.84 7.59 -3.87
C GLU A 117 -22.20 7.18 -4.44
N GLU A 118 -23.25 7.64 -3.83
CA GLU A 118 -24.49 7.82 -4.60
C GLU A 118 -24.19 8.81 -5.72
N THR A 119 -24.47 8.42 -6.96
CA THR A 119 -24.14 9.21 -8.15
C THR A 119 -24.68 10.64 -7.98
N GLY A 120 -23.79 11.61 -7.85
CA GLY A 120 -24.11 13.04 -7.72
C GLY A 120 -23.90 13.68 -6.35
N THR A 121 -23.43 12.93 -5.34
CA THR A 121 -23.23 13.46 -3.97
C THR A 121 -21.76 13.77 -3.63
N ALA A 122 -20.82 13.35 -4.46
CA ALA A 122 -19.40 13.65 -4.25
C ALA A 122 -18.80 14.40 -5.44
N THR A 123 -17.85 15.26 -5.17
CA THR A 123 -17.12 16.02 -6.19
C THR A 123 -15.65 16.17 -5.81
N VAL A 124 -14.79 16.21 -6.81
CA VAL A 124 -13.37 16.51 -6.61
C VAL A 124 -13.17 18.02 -6.70
N ALA A 125 -12.70 18.62 -5.61
CA ALA A 125 -12.37 20.02 -5.54
C ALA A 125 -10.87 20.23 -5.44
N ARG A 126 -10.39 21.33 -6.07
CA ARG A 126 -9.02 21.82 -5.83
C ARG A 126 -9.01 22.78 -4.66
N LEU A 127 -7.99 22.67 -3.83
CA LEU A 127 -7.75 23.65 -2.78
C LEU A 127 -6.93 24.83 -3.34
N GLN A 128 -7.34 26.04 -3.01
CA GLN A 128 -6.60 27.28 -3.25
C GLN A 128 -5.99 27.77 -1.94
N ALA A 129 -5.02 28.68 -2.05
CA ALA A 129 -4.33 29.28 -0.89
C ALA A 129 -3.85 28.24 0.13
N THR A 130 -3.25 27.15 -0.36
CA THR A 130 -2.81 26.04 0.50
C THR A 130 -1.61 26.40 1.34
N ASP A 131 -1.64 26.01 2.61
CA ASP A 131 -0.43 25.95 3.45
C ASP A 131 0.38 24.71 3.04
N GLU A 132 1.60 24.94 2.57
CA GLU A 132 2.44 23.86 2.03
C GLU A 132 2.94 22.92 3.12
N ALA A 133 3.18 23.43 4.34
CA ALA A 133 3.61 22.60 5.46
C ALA A 133 2.46 21.72 5.97
N ALA A 134 1.25 22.27 6.08
CA ALA A 134 0.06 21.52 6.44
C ALA A 134 -0.27 20.45 5.38
N ARG A 135 -0.16 20.80 4.09
CA ARG A 135 -0.37 19.85 2.98
C ARG A 135 0.62 18.71 2.98
N ALA A 136 1.89 18.98 3.29
CA ALA A 136 2.95 17.97 3.32
C ALA A 136 2.77 16.97 4.49
N SER A 137 1.95 17.28 5.47
CA SER A 137 1.65 16.42 6.62
C SER A 137 0.44 15.51 6.41
N LEU A 138 -0.26 15.62 5.26
CA LEU A 138 -1.48 14.87 4.95
C LEU A 138 -1.22 13.77 3.95
N ASP A 139 -1.83 12.62 4.22
CA ASP A 139 -1.88 11.48 3.33
C ASP A 139 -3.30 11.27 2.76
N ALA A 140 -3.39 10.53 1.67
CA ALA A 140 -4.68 10.18 1.08
C ALA A 140 -5.48 9.30 2.06
N GLY A 141 -6.68 9.77 2.43
CA GLY A 141 -7.56 9.12 3.40
C GLY A 141 -7.58 9.79 4.77
N ASP A 142 -6.77 10.84 4.99
CA ASP A 142 -6.84 11.62 6.22
C ASP A 142 -8.16 12.37 6.33
N LEU A 143 -8.71 12.39 7.55
CA LEU A 143 -9.91 13.16 7.84
C LEU A 143 -9.58 14.65 7.92
N VAL A 144 -10.48 15.45 7.35
CA VAL A 144 -10.40 16.92 7.39
C VAL A 144 -11.72 17.50 7.85
N ASP A 145 -11.66 18.66 8.50
CA ASP A 145 -12.83 19.44 8.86
C ASP A 145 -13.10 20.53 7.81
N LEU A 146 -14.39 20.69 7.47
CA LEU A 146 -14.85 21.74 6.55
C LEU A 146 -15.55 22.85 7.32
N GLN A 147 -15.02 24.06 7.24
CA GLN A 147 -15.61 25.24 7.88
C GLN A 147 -16.12 26.22 6.81
N VAL A 148 -17.43 26.47 6.81
CA VAL A 148 -18.05 27.46 5.94
C VAL A 148 -17.88 28.84 6.55
N GLN A 149 -17.24 29.75 5.80
CA GLN A 149 -17.03 31.13 6.22
C GLN A 149 -17.45 32.08 5.08
N GLY A 150 -18.67 32.60 5.18
CA GLY A 150 -19.28 33.38 4.07
C GLY A 150 -19.50 32.50 2.85
N ASN A 151 -18.89 32.84 1.72
CA ASN A 151 -18.94 32.10 0.47
C ASN A 151 -17.72 31.16 0.29
N ALA A 152 -16.89 31.00 1.29
CA ALA A 152 -15.70 30.15 1.24
C ALA A 152 -15.90 28.92 2.13
N VAL A 153 -15.34 27.80 1.70
CA VAL A 153 -15.23 26.57 2.50
C VAL A 153 -13.76 26.34 2.79
N ASN A 154 -13.37 26.59 4.02
CA ASN A 154 -12.02 26.31 4.49
C ASN A 154 -11.87 24.86 4.88
N VAL A 155 -10.72 24.29 4.57
CA VAL A 155 -10.35 22.92 4.92
C VAL A 155 -9.28 22.97 6.00
N LEU A 156 -9.51 22.27 7.10
CA LEU A 156 -8.61 22.21 8.24
C LEU A 156 -8.28 20.74 8.56
N THR A 157 -7.15 20.52 9.19
CA THR A 157 -6.87 19.22 9.82
C THR A 157 -7.82 19.02 11.00
N VAL A 158 -7.97 17.78 11.45
CA VAL A 158 -8.72 17.44 12.69
C VAL A 158 -8.17 18.16 13.94
N THR A 159 -6.94 18.65 13.89
CA THR A 159 -6.32 19.47 14.95
C THR A 159 -6.56 20.98 14.77
N GLY A 160 -7.31 21.38 13.74
CA GLY A 160 -7.67 22.77 13.46
C GLY A 160 -6.63 23.56 12.67
N THR A 161 -5.61 22.91 12.10
CA THR A 161 -4.62 23.59 11.25
C THR A 161 -5.20 23.84 9.86
N TYR A 162 -5.13 25.07 9.38
CA TYR A 162 -5.60 25.44 8.04
C TYR A 162 -4.79 24.73 6.94
N ILE A 163 -5.47 24.10 6.00
CA ILE A 163 -4.87 23.40 4.85
C ILE A 163 -5.01 24.22 3.58
N GLY A 164 -6.20 24.77 3.36
CA GLY A 164 -6.55 25.48 2.16
C GLY A 164 -8.04 25.80 2.08
N MET A 165 -8.47 26.35 0.95
CA MET A 165 -9.85 26.73 0.69
C MET A 165 -10.35 26.01 -0.56
N VAL A 166 -11.57 25.50 -0.52
CA VAL A 166 -12.24 24.90 -1.70
C VAL A 166 -12.53 26.00 -2.73
N GLU A 167 -12.34 25.72 -4.00
CA GLU A 167 -12.65 26.65 -5.09
C GLU A 167 -14.09 27.16 -5.00
N PRO A 168 -14.34 28.48 -5.14
CA PRO A 168 -15.68 29.07 -4.98
C PRO A 168 -16.76 28.54 -5.93
N ARG A 169 -16.36 27.88 -7.02
CA ARG A 169 -17.30 27.27 -7.99
C ARG A 169 -18.01 26.03 -7.49
N ILE A 170 -17.52 25.44 -6.41
CA ILE A 170 -18.01 24.16 -5.88
C ILE A 170 -18.67 24.34 -4.50
N GLY A 171 -18.42 25.49 -3.84
CA GLY A 171 -18.97 25.81 -2.52
C GLY A 171 -20.33 26.53 -2.52
N LEU A 172 -21.00 26.62 -3.66
CA LEU A 172 -22.35 27.25 -3.81
C LEU A 172 -23.39 26.21 -4.14
#